data_a0f6373ed254a6e44eef61bb7e2768ba
#
_entry.id   a0f6373ed254a6e44eef61bb7e2768ba
#
_cell.length_a   1.000
_cell.length_b   1.000
_cell.length_c   1.000
_cell.angle_alpha   90.00
_cell.angle_beta   90.00
_cell.angle_gamma   90.00
#
_symmetry.space_group_name_H-M   'P 1'
#
loop_
_entity.id
_entity.type
_entity.pdbx_description
1 polymer ?
#
loop_
_entity_poly.entity_id
_entity_poly.type
_entity_poly.pdbx_seq_one_letter_code
_entity_poly.pdbx_strand_id
1 'polypeptide(L)'
;MASKGDNVVLSNVKLEKLLCMKGGRGESSYASNSQAQARHAQSMLHLLEETLDRVRLNSPEIPFVVVDLGCSSGANTVHIIEVIVKHIRKRYEALGYCDLPEFSAYFSDLPSNDFNTLFQMLPNYGGSMEECLAADSHRSYFAAGVPGSFYRRLFPARSVDFFYSAFSLHWLSQARVPESVTDRRSVAYNEGKVFIHGAREATAEAYRWQFKADLAGFLRARSQEMKKGGSMFLVCLGRTSVDPADQGGAGILFGTHFQDAWDDLVQEQRLIGEEKRDGFNIPVYAPSLQEFKEVVVADGSFTIDMLQVFKGGSPLVVSRPEDPSEVGRAMANSCRSVAGVLVDAHLGDGLSEELFLRVERRAESRAKELLEQLQFYHVVASLTLIQQHGVKKMKKMKKEINQSIINE
;
A
#
# COMPACT_ATOMS: atom_id res chain seq x y z
N MET A 1 10.41 -14.11 -36.96
CA MET A 1 11.19 -13.85 -35.72
C MET A 1 10.52 -12.67 -35.00
N ALA A 2 9.55 -12.94 -34.14
CA ALA A 2 8.97 -11.92 -33.28
C ALA A 2 9.98 -11.61 -32.16
N SER A 3 10.34 -10.35 -32.00
CA SER A 3 11.39 -9.92 -31.11
C SER A 3 11.00 -10.16 -29.63
N LYS A 4 11.94 -10.65 -28.82
CA LYS A 4 11.79 -10.80 -27.36
C LYS A 4 11.35 -9.51 -26.64
N GLY A 5 11.43 -8.36 -27.30
CA GLY A 5 11.01 -7.06 -26.77
C GLY A 5 9.49 -6.88 -26.67
N ASP A 6 8.74 -7.42 -27.64
CA ASP A 6 7.28 -7.22 -27.68
C ASP A 6 6.55 -8.00 -26.57
N ASN A 7 7.09 -9.16 -26.17
CA ASN A 7 6.54 -9.97 -25.09
C ASN A 7 6.74 -9.34 -23.70
N VAL A 8 7.83 -8.60 -23.48
CA VAL A 8 8.10 -7.92 -22.19
C VAL A 8 7.20 -6.69 -22.01
N VAL A 9 6.97 -5.93 -23.08
CA VAL A 9 6.07 -4.76 -23.04
C VAL A 9 4.61 -5.18 -22.82
N LEU A 10 4.14 -6.23 -23.52
CA LEU A 10 2.78 -6.77 -23.34
C LEU A 10 2.57 -7.38 -21.94
N SER A 11 3.58 -8.00 -21.35
CA SER A 11 3.50 -8.50 -19.97
C SER A 11 3.36 -7.37 -18.96
N ASN A 12 4.17 -6.30 -19.05
CA ASN A 12 4.12 -5.16 -18.14
C ASN A 12 2.78 -4.39 -18.20
N VAL A 13 2.25 -4.16 -19.40
CA VAL A 13 0.92 -3.53 -19.58
C VAL A 13 -0.21 -4.40 -19.00
N LYS A 14 -0.11 -5.72 -19.11
CA LYS A 14 -1.09 -6.65 -18.55
C LYS A 14 -1.08 -6.66 -17.02
N LEU A 15 0.02 -6.36 -16.41
CA LEU A 15 0.28 -6.40 -14.98
C LEU A 15 -0.26 -5.16 -14.23
N GLU A 16 -0.04 -3.97 -14.75
CA GLU A 16 -0.66 -2.74 -14.21
C GLU A 16 -2.20 -2.79 -14.31
N LYS A 17 -2.75 -3.69 -15.14
CA LYS A 17 -4.20 -3.96 -15.24
C LYS A 17 -4.71 -5.01 -14.25
N LEU A 18 -3.85 -5.77 -13.60
CA LEU A 18 -4.25 -6.87 -12.72
C LEU A 18 -4.05 -6.58 -11.23
N LEU A 19 -3.15 -5.65 -10.88
CA LEU A 19 -2.85 -5.28 -9.50
C LEU A 19 -3.81 -4.20 -8.97
N CYS A 20 -5.12 -4.43 -9.06
CA CYS A 20 -6.09 -3.56 -8.38
C CYS A 20 -6.85 -4.34 -7.32
N MET A 21 -7.34 -3.63 -6.33
CA MET A 21 -8.30 -4.19 -5.38
C MET A 21 -9.60 -4.52 -6.11
N LYS A 22 -10.37 -5.47 -5.59
CA LYS A 22 -11.64 -5.85 -6.21
C LYS A 22 -12.63 -4.68 -6.14
N GLY A 23 -12.97 -4.13 -7.30
CA GLY A 23 -13.87 -2.97 -7.44
C GLY A 23 -15.33 -3.29 -7.15
N GLY A 24 -16.19 -2.26 -7.34
CA GLY A 24 -17.63 -2.35 -7.11
C GLY A 24 -18.03 -2.21 -5.64
N ARG A 25 -19.32 -2.54 -5.37
CA ARG A 25 -19.95 -2.45 -4.04
C ARG A 25 -20.50 -3.81 -3.57
N GLY A 26 -20.14 -4.89 -4.25
CA GLY A 26 -20.55 -6.25 -3.89
C GLY A 26 -19.92 -6.73 -2.58
N GLU A 27 -20.44 -7.80 -2.03
CA GLU A 27 -20.02 -8.36 -0.75
C GLU A 27 -18.51 -8.64 -0.67
N SER A 28 -17.89 -9.11 -1.77
CA SER A 28 -16.46 -9.38 -1.84
C SER A 28 -15.61 -8.22 -2.39
N SER A 29 -16.18 -7.01 -2.56
CA SER A 29 -15.43 -5.82 -3.01
C SER A 29 -14.54 -5.26 -1.91
N TYR A 30 -13.47 -4.55 -2.30
CA TYR A 30 -12.62 -3.85 -1.33
C TYR A 30 -13.38 -2.79 -0.54
N ALA A 31 -14.29 -2.05 -1.19
CA ALA A 31 -15.12 -1.05 -0.51
C ALA A 31 -15.92 -1.65 0.65
N SER A 32 -16.41 -2.90 0.50
CA SER A 32 -17.17 -3.61 1.54
C SER A 32 -16.30 -4.33 2.58
N ASN A 33 -14.99 -4.51 2.33
CA ASN A 33 -14.08 -5.30 3.17
C ASN A 33 -12.84 -4.52 3.66
N SER A 34 -12.88 -3.20 3.65
CA SER A 34 -11.77 -2.34 4.08
C SER A 34 -11.96 -1.70 5.47
N GLN A 35 -12.88 -2.22 6.29
CA GLN A 35 -13.14 -1.71 7.64
C GLN A 35 -11.94 -1.90 8.57
N ALA A 36 -11.16 -2.96 8.40
CA ALA A 36 -9.93 -3.17 9.17
C ALA A 36 -8.91 -2.07 8.87
N GLN A 37 -8.72 -1.74 7.59
CA GLN A 37 -7.85 -0.64 7.16
C GLN A 37 -8.34 0.70 7.73
N ALA A 38 -9.65 0.96 7.72
CA ALA A 38 -10.24 2.14 8.35
C ALA A 38 -9.92 2.22 9.85
N ARG A 39 -10.12 1.12 10.59
CA ARG A 39 -9.80 1.06 12.03
C ARG A 39 -8.33 1.28 12.31
N HIS A 40 -7.45 0.64 11.51
CA HIS A 40 -6.01 0.82 11.66
C HIS A 40 -5.59 2.26 11.33
N ALA A 41 -6.12 2.87 10.26
CA ALA A 41 -5.85 4.28 9.94
C ALA A 41 -6.33 5.20 11.06
N GLN A 42 -7.52 4.98 11.61
CA GLN A 42 -8.07 5.76 12.73
C GLN A 42 -7.20 5.66 13.99
N SER A 43 -6.65 4.49 14.29
CA SER A 43 -5.77 4.30 15.45
C SER A 43 -4.41 5.03 15.31
N MET A 44 -4.01 5.34 14.08
CA MET A 44 -2.78 6.08 13.76
C MET A 44 -3.02 7.56 13.41
N LEU A 45 -4.26 8.06 13.57
CA LEU A 45 -4.65 9.42 13.19
C LEU A 45 -3.79 10.47 13.89
N HIS A 46 -3.51 10.29 15.18
CA HIS A 46 -2.65 11.18 15.95
C HIS A 46 -1.24 11.33 15.35
N LEU A 47 -0.67 10.24 14.77
CA LEU A 47 0.63 10.28 14.11
C LEU A 47 0.57 11.05 12.78
N LEU A 48 -0.56 10.93 12.06
CA LEU A 48 -0.82 11.75 10.88
C LEU A 48 -0.92 13.23 11.25
N GLU A 49 -1.68 13.57 12.29
CA GLU A 49 -1.86 14.94 12.77
C GLU A 49 -0.52 15.57 13.19
N GLU A 50 0.33 14.83 13.93
CA GLU A 50 1.69 15.27 14.26
C GLU A 50 2.55 15.51 12.99
N THR A 51 2.35 14.72 11.94
CA THR A 51 3.03 14.94 10.66
C THR A 51 2.52 16.18 9.97
N LEU A 52 1.19 16.37 9.94
CA LEU A 52 0.55 17.55 9.35
C LEU A 52 0.94 18.83 10.04
N ASP A 53 1.18 18.83 11.37
CA ASP A 53 1.66 19.98 12.13
C ASP A 53 3.05 20.46 11.68
N ARG A 54 3.86 19.57 11.14
CA ARG A 54 5.21 19.89 10.64
C ARG A 54 5.24 20.34 9.18
N VAL A 55 4.13 20.13 8.43
CA VAL A 55 4.07 20.54 7.02
C VAL A 55 4.30 22.03 6.88
N ARG A 56 5.20 22.42 6.00
CA ARG A 56 5.42 23.83 5.69
C ARG A 56 4.22 24.39 4.94
N LEU A 57 3.57 25.38 5.50
CA LEU A 57 2.51 26.13 4.83
C LEU A 57 3.12 27.18 3.89
N ASN A 58 2.58 27.27 2.68
CA ASN A 58 2.93 28.29 1.69
C ASN A 58 1.97 29.49 1.80
N SER A 59 2.18 30.54 0.99
CA SER A 59 1.19 31.62 0.86
C SER A 59 -0.19 31.07 0.49
N PRO A 60 -1.30 31.58 1.06
CA PRO A 60 -2.67 31.19 0.68
C PRO A 60 -3.02 31.39 -0.78
N GLU A 61 -2.29 32.24 -1.50
CA GLU A 61 -2.44 32.45 -2.94
C GLU A 61 -2.02 31.21 -3.78
N ILE A 62 -1.27 30.29 -3.16
CA ILE A 62 -0.77 29.08 -3.83
C ILE A 62 -1.62 27.90 -3.38
N PRO A 63 -2.28 27.18 -4.29
CA PRO A 63 -3.07 26.00 -3.93
C PRO A 63 -2.25 24.97 -3.15
N PHE A 64 -2.87 24.42 -2.11
CA PHE A 64 -2.32 23.29 -1.35
C PHE A 64 -2.71 21.98 -2.03
N VAL A 65 -1.71 21.20 -2.40
CA VAL A 65 -1.90 19.95 -3.14
C VAL A 65 -1.62 18.75 -2.24
N VAL A 66 -2.63 17.94 -2.04
CA VAL A 66 -2.53 16.65 -1.33
C VAL A 66 -2.79 15.49 -2.28
N VAL A 67 -2.07 14.39 -2.08
CA VAL A 67 -2.20 13.18 -2.92
C VAL A 67 -2.34 11.96 -2.02
N ASP A 68 -3.33 11.12 -2.28
CA ASP A 68 -3.41 9.76 -1.74
C ASP A 68 -2.90 8.75 -2.80
N LEU A 69 -1.82 8.05 -2.47
CA LEU A 69 -1.14 7.07 -3.32
C LEU A 69 -1.56 5.64 -2.94
N GLY A 70 -2.25 4.97 -3.85
CA GLY A 70 -2.90 3.68 -3.60
C GLY A 70 -4.26 3.87 -2.94
N CYS A 71 -5.05 4.81 -3.46
CA CYS A 71 -6.33 5.25 -2.90
C CYS A 71 -7.41 4.18 -2.95
N SER A 72 -7.31 3.19 -3.83
CA SER A 72 -8.36 2.21 -4.11
C SER A 72 -9.72 2.87 -4.46
N SER A 73 -10.83 2.22 -4.19
CA SER A 73 -12.18 2.65 -4.57
C SER A 73 -13.15 2.83 -3.39
N GLY A 74 -12.64 2.78 -2.14
CA GLY A 74 -13.46 2.82 -0.93
C GLY A 74 -13.62 4.22 -0.33
N ALA A 75 -14.51 4.35 0.67
CA ALA A 75 -14.74 5.59 1.40
C ALA A 75 -13.54 6.04 2.26
N ASN A 76 -12.60 5.15 2.57
CA ASN A 76 -11.47 5.43 3.45
C ASN A 76 -10.59 6.56 2.91
N THR A 77 -10.32 6.56 1.60
CA THR A 77 -9.51 7.60 0.95
C THR A 77 -10.21 8.96 0.99
N VAL A 78 -11.52 9.01 0.77
CA VAL A 78 -12.32 10.25 0.86
C VAL A 78 -12.23 10.82 2.27
N HIS A 79 -12.49 9.98 3.27
CA HIS A 79 -12.44 10.37 4.68
C HIS A 79 -11.06 10.93 5.08
N ILE A 80 -9.98 10.25 4.71
CA ILE A 80 -8.64 10.69 5.11
C ILE A 80 -8.23 12.00 4.43
N ILE A 81 -8.61 12.21 3.17
CA ILE A 81 -8.39 13.49 2.48
C ILE A 81 -9.13 14.63 3.19
N GLU A 82 -10.37 14.40 3.62
CA GLU A 82 -11.14 15.40 4.39
C GLU A 82 -10.46 15.74 5.71
N VAL A 83 -9.96 14.73 6.42
CA VAL A 83 -9.19 14.93 7.66
C VAL A 83 -7.96 15.79 7.40
N ILE A 84 -7.17 15.48 6.36
CA ILE A 84 -5.96 16.23 6.01
C ILE A 84 -6.30 17.68 5.65
N VAL A 85 -7.27 17.90 4.76
CA VAL A 85 -7.69 19.23 4.34
C VAL A 85 -8.20 20.05 5.52
N LYS A 86 -9.06 19.49 6.36
CA LYS A 86 -9.58 20.15 7.58
C LYS A 86 -8.47 20.52 8.55
N HIS A 87 -7.48 19.65 8.74
CA HIS A 87 -6.34 19.92 9.63
C HIS A 87 -5.48 21.08 9.09
N ILE A 88 -5.12 21.06 7.81
CA ILE A 88 -4.32 22.10 7.17
C ILE A 88 -5.07 23.44 7.18
N ARG A 89 -6.37 23.48 6.91
CA ARG A 89 -7.21 24.69 7.03
C ARG A 89 -7.10 25.32 8.41
N LYS A 90 -7.31 24.52 9.46
CA LYS A 90 -7.18 24.98 10.86
C LYS A 90 -5.82 25.60 11.14
N ARG A 91 -4.75 25.07 10.55
CA ARG A 91 -3.40 25.63 10.71
C ARG A 91 -3.25 26.99 10.06
N TYR A 92 -3.84 27.22 8.87
CA TYR A 92 -3.88 28.55 8.25
C TYR A 92 -4.69 29.54 9.08
N GLU A 93 -5.85 29.13 9.57
CA GLU A 93 -6.71 29.94 10.45
C GLU A 93 -5.98 30.32 11.76
N ALA A 94 -5.27 29.38 12.37
CA ALA A 94 -4.49 29.59 13.59
C ALA A 94 -3.32 30.58 13.39
N LEU A 95 -2.80 30.71 12.16
CA LEU A 95 -1.80 31.71 11.80
C LEU A 95 -2.40 33.09 11.46
N GLY A 96 -3.72 33.24 11.55
CA GLY A 96 -4.42 34.52 11.34
C GLY A 96 -4.69 34.83 9.86
N TYR A 97 -4.61 33.87 8.94
CA TYR A 97 -4.99 34.08 7.55
C TYR A 97 -6.51 34.15 7.45
N CYS A 98 -7.04 35.25 6.88
CA CYS A 98 -8.46 35.40 6.57
C CYS A 98 -8.84 34.67 5.28
N ASP A 99 -7.94 34.68 4.30
CA ASP A 99 -8.09 33.96 3.06
C ASP A 99 -7.36 32.61 3.14
N LEU A 100 -8.05 31.54 2.80
CA LEU A 100 -7.49 30.18 2.81
C LEU A 100 -7.06 29.79 1.40
N PRO A 101 -6.04 28.94 1.25
CA PRO A 101 -5.67 28.43 -0.06
C PRO A 101 -6.77 27.55 -0.62
N GLU A 102 -6.87 27.51 -1.94
CA GLU A 102 -7.60 26.42 -2.61
C GLU A 102 -6.90 25.10 -2.35
N PHE A 103 -7.68 24.04 -2.16
CA PHE A 103 -7.17 22.69 -1.96
C PHE A 103 -7.39 21.83 -3.21
N SER A 104 -6.35 21.13 -3.66
CA SER A 104 -6.44 20.12 -4.71
C SER A 104 -6.08 18.76 -4.13
N ALA A 105 -7.01 17.81 -4.21
CA ALA A 105 -6.82 16.44 -3.79
C ALA A 105 -6.76 15.49 -4.99
N TYR A 106 -5.66 14.76 -5.10
CA TYR A 106 -5.47 13.77 -6.14
C TYR A 106 -5.56 12.35 -5.56
N PHE A 107 -6.44 11.55 -6.16
CA PHE A 107 -6.64 10.15 -5.86
C PHE A 107 -5.86 9.33 -6.89
N SER A 108 -4.75 8.73 -6.47
CA SER A 108 -3.85 8.02 -7.38
C SER A 108 -3.84 6.52 -7.10
N ASP A 109 -4.07 5.75 -8.16
CA ASP A 109 -3.98 4.30 -8.14
C ASP A 109 -3.64 3.78 -9.55
N LEU A 110 -3.51 2.46 -9.71
CA LEU A 110 -3.27 1.85 -11.01
C LEU A 110 -4.43 2.13 -11.98
N PRO A 111 -4.18 2.12 -13.30
CA PRO A 111 -5.22 2.41 -14.30
C PRO A 111 -6.44 1.49 -14.26
N SER A 112 -6.29 0.30 -13.68
CA SER A 112 -7.37 -0.68 -13.48
C SER A 112 -8.24 -0.44 -12.25
N ASN A 113 -7.88 0.54 -11.40
CA ASN A 113 -8.67 0.88 -10.22
C ASN A 113 -10.08 1.37 -10.62
N ASP A 114 -11.06 1.05 -9.79
CA ASP A 114 -12.44 1.49 -9.98
C ASP A 114 -12.64 2.93 -9.49
N PHE A 115 -12.11 3.88 -10.27
CA PHE A 115 -12.28 5.30 -10.01
C PHE A 115 -13.77 5.75 -10.11
N ASN A 116 -14.60 5.05 -10.88
CA ASN A 116 -16.01 5.39 -10.98
C ASN A 116 -16.73 5.21 -9.65
N THR A 117 -16.52 4.07 -8.99
CA THR A 117 -17.06 3.84 -7.63
C THR A 117 -16.54 4.89 -6.65
N LEU A 118 -15.25 5.22 -6.70
CA LEU A 118 -14.65 6.23 -5.83
C LEU A 118 -15.30 7.60 -6.03
N PHE A 119 -15.41 8.07 -7.28
CA PHE A 119 -15.96 9.41 -7.55
C PHE A 119 -17.44 9.53 -7.22
N GLN A 120 -18.21 8.45 -7.26
CA GLN A 120 -19.59 8.42 -6.78
C GLN A 120 -19.73 8.58 -5.26
N MET A 121 -18.64 8.39 -4.50
CA MET A 121 -18.63 8.56 -3.04
C MET A 121 -18.21 9.97 -2.62
N LEU A 122 -17.66 10.76 -3.55
CA LEU A 122 -17.26 12.12 -3.22
C LEU A 122 -18.48 12.99 -2.91
N PRO A 123 -18.45 13.77 -1.81
CA PRO A 123 -19.46 14.80 -1.57
C PRO A 123 -19.52 15.78 -2.75
N ASN A 124 -20.70 16.30 -3.03
CA ASN A 124 -20.88 17.29 -4.11
C ASN A 124 -20.03 18.54 -3.83
N TYR A 125 -19.36 19.04 -4.87
CA TYR A 125 -18.71 20.34 -4.81
C TYR A 125 -19.73 21.40 -5.23
N GLY A 126 -20.16 22.23 -4.28
CA GLY A 126 -21.13 23.25 -4.57
C GLY A 126 -22.50 22.69 -4.93
N GLY A 127 -23.29 22.30 -3.96
CA GLY A 127 -24.72 22.05 -4.14
C GLY A 127 -25.48 23.31 -4.54
N SER A 128 -26.81 23.21 -4.76
CA SER A 128 -27.67 24.34 -4.99
C SER A 128 -27.50 25.42 -3.91
N MET A 129 -27.83 26.66 -4.21
CA MET A 129 -27.67 27.79 -3.28
C MET A 129 -28.34 27.53 -1.91
N GLU A 130 -29.37 26.68 -1.86
CA GLU A 130 -30.04 26.23 -0.63
C GLU A 130 -29.24 25.18 0.16
N GLU A 131 -28.50 24.31 -0.52
CA GLU A 131 -27.60 23.31 0.09
C GLU A 131 -26.28 23.94 0.57
N CYS A 132 -25.85 25.06 -0.03
CA CYS A 132 -24.71 25.85 0.43
C CYS A 132 -24.92 26.43 1.84
N LEU A 133 -26.14 26.56 2.32
CA LEU A 133 -26.48 27.05 3.66
C LEU A 133 -26.40 25.92 4.72
N ALA A 134 -26.38 24.65 4.33
CA ALA A 134 -26.14 23.52 5.21
C ALA A 134 -24.62 23.23 5.25
N ALA A 135 -23.89 23.92 6.11
CA ALA A 135 -22.42 24.05 6.14
C ALA A 135 -21.60 22.73 6.28
N ASP A 136 -22.23 21.58 6.40
CA ASP A 136 -21.54 20.29 6.67
C ASP A 136 -21.55 19.29 5.50
N SER A 137 -22.13 19.62 4.34
CA SER A 137 -22.29 18.65 3.24
C SER A 137 -21.42 18.90 2.01
N HIS A 138 -20.52 19.90 2.03
CA HIS A 138 -19.76 20.28 0.85
C HIS A 138 -18.27 19.94 0.98
N ARG A 139 -17.77 19.29 -0.07
CA ARG A 139 -16.34 19.09 -0.28
C ARG A 139 -15.63 20.44 -0.43
N SER A 140 -14.58 20.66 0.37
CA SER A 140 -13.81 21.92 0.38
C SER A 140 -12.51 21.82 -0.44
N TYR A 141 -12.45 20.91 -1.44
CA TYR A 141 -11.27 20.68 -2.28
C TYR A 141 -11.68 20.25 -3.69
N PHE A 142 -10.86 20.58 -4.68
CA PHE A 142 -10.96 20.05 -6.03
C PHE A 142 -10.42 18.63 -6.05
N ALA A 143 -11.11 17.70 -6.71
CA ALA A 143 -10.74 16.29 -6.76
C ALA A 143 -10.43 15.85 -8.18
N ALA A 144 -9.35 15.07 -8.34
CA ALA A 144 -9.02 14.43 -9.60
C ALA A 144 -8.40 13.05 -9.40
N GLY A 145 -8.64 12.14 -10.35
CA GLY A 145 -7.98 10.83 -10.39
C GLY A 145 -6.68 10.91 -11.19
N VAL A 146 -5.65 10.25 -10.69
CA VAL A 146 -4.36 10.15 -11.37
C VAL A 146 -3.98 8.68 -11.53
N PRO A 147 -4.24 8.09 -12.71
CA PRO A 147 -3.93 6.69 -12.96
C PRO A 147 -2.44 6.50 -13.22
N GLY A 148 -1.85 5.50 -12.56
CA GLY A 148 -0.45 5.10 -12.77
C GLY A 148 0.19 4.46 -11.55
N SER A 149 1.37 3.87 -11.75
CA SER A 149 2.12 3.26 -10.66
C SER A 149 2.86 4.32 -9.84
N PHE A 150 2.65 4.33 -8.53
CA PHE A 150 3.37 5.23 -7.62
C PHE A 150 4.89 4.91 -7.50
N TYR A 151 5.35 3.81 -8.04
CA TYR A 151 6.78 3.53 -8.19
C TYR A 151 7.46 4.35 -9.29
N ARG A 152 6.66 5.07 -10.10
CA ARG A 152 7.11 5.99 -11.14
C ARG A 152 6.64 7.41 -10.86
N ARG A 153 7.08 8.36 -11.67
CA ARG A 153 6.59 9.74 -11.59
C ARG A 153 5.15 9.85 -12.10
N LEU A 154 4.33 10.56 -11.32
CA LEU A 154 2.91 10.78 -11.57
C LEU A 154 2.57 12.27 -11.68
N PHE A 155 3.38 13.13 -11.06
CA PHE A 155 3.11 14.56 -10.95
C PHE A 155 4.24 15.40 -11.54
N PRO A 156 3.94 16.65 -11.95
CA PRO A 156 4.96 17.62 -12.32
C PRO A 156 5.95 17.84 -11.18
N ALA A 157 7.16 18.30 -11.54
CA ALA A 157 8.17 18.58 -10.54
C ALA A 157 7.73 19.68 -9.57
N ARG A 158 7.91 19.48 -8.28
CA ARG A 158 7.65 20.47 -7.21
C ARG A 158 6.20 20.98 -7.19
N SER A 159 5.23 20.09 -7.42
CA SER A 159 3.81 20.44 -7.48
C SER A 159 3.01 20.00 -6.26
N VAL A 160 3.50 19.06 -5.44
CA VAL A 160 2.76 18.42 -4.35
C VAL A 160 3.29 18.89 -2.99
N ASP A 161 2.40 19.29 -2.10
CA ASP A 161 2.72 19.70 -0.73
C ASP A 161 2.77 18.51 0.23
N PHE A 162 1.82 17.57 0.08
CA PHE A 162 1.70 16.44 0.99
C PHE A 162 1.33 15.16 0.25
N PHE A 163 2.07 14.09 0.48
CA PHE A 163 1.70 12.74 0.08
C PHE A 163 1.23 11.92 1.27
N TYR A 164 0.12 11.25 1.08
CA TYR A 164 -0.37 10.20 1.96
C TYR A 164 -0.31 8.86 1.21
N SER A 165 0.07 7.78 1.88
CA SER A 165 -0.06 6.42 1.37
C SER A 165 -0.24 5.46 2.53
N ALA A 166 -1.37 4.77 2.58
CA ALA A 166 -1.63 3.77 3.61
C ALA A 166 -2.00 2.43 2.99
N PHE A 167 -1.43 1.38 3.55
CA PHE A 167 -1.69 -0.02 3.18
C PHE A 167 -1.44 -0.38 1.71
N SER A 168 -0.51 0.32 1.04
CA SER A 168 -0.23 0.14 -0.39
C SER A 168 1.23 -0.20 -0.69
N LEU A 169 2.22 0.39 0.00
CA LEU A 169 3.65 0.25 -0.31
C LEU A 169 4.24 -1.15 -0.04
N HIS A 170 3.49 -2.06 0.54
CA HIS A 170 3.90 -3.46 0.68
C HIS A 170 3.59 -4.31 -0.56
N TRP A 171 2.82 -3.79 -1.53
CA TRP A 171 2.63 -4.41 -2.83
C TRP A 171 3.84 -4.14 -3.72
N LEU A 172 4.48 -5.18 -4.24
CA LEU A 172 5.64 -5.03 -5.11
C LEU A 172 5.23 -4.44 -6.46
N SER A 173 6.14 -3.70 -7.10
CA SER A 173 5.88 -3.01 -8.38
C SER A 173 5.62 -3.96 -9.53
N GLN A 174 6.05 -5.21 -9.39
CA GLN A 174 5.79 -6.26 -10.35
C GLN A 174 4.71 -7.17 -9.81
N ALA A 175 3.61 -7.33 -10.52
CA ALA A 175 2.59 -8.31 -10.22
C ALA A 175 3.08 -9.76 -10.36
N ARG A 176 4.23 -9.93 -10.93
CA ARG A 176 5.04 -11.13 -10.73
C ARG A 176 6.14 -10.73 -9.76
N VAL A 177 6.18 -11.39 -8.62
CA VAL A 177 7.40 -11.56 -7.85
C VAL A 177 8.58 -11.72 -8.81
N PRO A 178 9.80 -11.37 -8.42
CA PRO A 178 10.96 -11.51 -9.30
C PRO A 178 10.83 -12.80 -10.13
N GLU A 179 11.04 -12.74 -11.44
CA GLU A 179 10.90 -13.92 -12.33
C GLU A 179 11.62 -15.15 -11.78
N SER A 180 12.69 -14.91 -10.99
CA SER A 180 13.46 -15.93 -10.31
C SER A 180 12.62 -16.80 -9.36
N VAL A 181 11.52 -16.32 -8.79
CA VAL A 181 10.73 -17.12 -7.84
C VAL A 181 9.70 -18.02 -8.53
N THR A 182 9.43 -17.78 -9.81
CA THR A 182 8.56 -18.64 -10.64
C THR A 182 9.33 -19.46 -11.69
N ASP A 183 10.64 -19.23 -11.86
CA ASP A 183 11.49 -20.02 -12.75
C ASP A 183 12.05 -21.23 -12.00
N ARG A 184 11.64 -22.43 -12.36
CA ARG A 184 12.10 -23.70 -11.77
C ARG A 184 13.61 -23.92 -11.82
N ARG A 185 14.32 -23.23 -12.71
CA ARG A 185 15.80 -23.32 -12.82
C ARG A 185 16.50 -22.37 -11.84
N SER A 186 15.76 -21.49 -11.19
CA SER A 186 16.31 -20.51 -10.27
C SER A 186 16.50 -21.10 -8.87
N VAL A 187 17.57 -20.71 -8.20
CA VAL A 187 17.78 -21.02 -6.77
C VAL A 187 16.72 -20.36 -5.87
N ALA A 188 16.08 -19.32 -6.36
CA ALA A 188 15.01 -18.60 -5.66
C ALA A 188 13.60 -19.14 -5.97
N TYR A 189 13.48 -20.25 -6.72
CA TYR A 189 12.18 -20.85 -7.04
C TYR A 189 11.39 -21.17 -5.77
N ASN A 190 10.16 -20.67 -5.71
CA ASN A 190 9.28 -20.82 -4.53
C ASN A 190 8.45 -22.10 -4.62
N GLU A 191 9.13 -23.24 -4.68
CA GLU A 191 8.54 -24.56 -4.83
C GLU A 191 7.54 -24.87 -3.71
N GLY A 192 6.35 -25.29 -4.08
CA GLY A 192 5.30 -25.70 -3.15
C GLY A 192 4.61 -24.52 -2.44
N LYS A 193 4.88 -23.27 -2.81
CA LYS A 193 4.36 -22.10 -2.08
C LYS A 193 3.76 -21.04 -3.01
N VAL A 194 2.76 -20.32 -2.48
CA VAL A 194 2.12 -19.18 -3.13
C VAL A 194 2.48 -17.83 -2.48
N PHE A 195 3.31 -17.88 -1.44
CA PHE A 195 3.77 -16.69 -0.73
C PHE A 195 5.17 -16.91 -0.14
N ILE A 196 5.87 -15.84 0.15
CA ILE A 196 7.23 -15.85 0.70
C ILE A 196 7.34 -16.48 2.11
N HIS A 197 6.25 -16.50 2.90
CA HIS A 197 6.31 -16.95 4.31
C HIS A 197 6.83 -18.39 4.45
N GLY A 198 7.88 -18.55 5.26
CA GLY A 198 8.56 -19.84 5.42
C GLY A 198 9.24 -20.36 4.15
N ALA A 199 9.54 -19.49 3.17
CA ALA A 199 10.27 -19.85 1.97
C ALA A 199 11.78 -20.03 2.24
N ARG A 200 12.51 -20.59 1.26
CA ARG A 200 13.96 -20.68 1.29
C ARG A 200 14.61 -19.29 1.34
N GLU A 201 15.78 -19.17 1.92
CA GLU A 201 16.55 -17.94 2.04
C GLU A 201 16.67 -17.19 0.69
N ALA A 202 17.04 -17.90 -0.39
CA ALA A 202 17.19 -17.29 -1.71
C ALA A 202 15.88 -16.67 -2.25
N THR A 203 14.74 -17.30 -1.97
CA THR A 203 13.40 -16.77 -2.32
C THR A 203 13.10 -15.52 -1.49
N ALA A 204 13.33 -15.59 -0.18
CA ALA A 204 13.10 -14.48 0.72
C ALA A 204 13.96 -13.25 0.37
N GLU A 205 15.24 -13.48 0.03
CA GLU A 205 16.15 -12.45 -0.43
C GLU A 205 15.70 -11.80 -1.75
N ALA A 206 15.16 -12.58 -2.70
CA ALA A 206 14.64 -12.05 -3.95
C ALA A 206 13.47 -11.07 -3.71
N TYR A 207 12.54 -11.40 -2.82
CA TYR A 207 11.45 -10.50 -2.41
C TYR A 207 11.98 -9.25 -1.70
N ARG A 208 12.90 -9.41 -0.75
CA ARG A 208 13.53 -8.31 -0.01
C ARG A 208 14.23 -7.34 -0.94
N TRP A 209 15.00 -7.86 -1.89
CA TRP A 209 15.69 -7.04 -2.88
C TRP A 209 14.69 -6.25 -3.74
N GLN A 210 13.62 -6.89 -4.22
CA GLN A 210 12.60 -6.23 -5.01
C GLN A 210 11.93 -5.11 -4.22
N PHE A 211 11.54 -5.36 -2.96
CA PHE A 211 10.97 -4.33 -2.09
C PHE A 211 11.90 -3.13 -1.91
N LYS A 212 13.19 -3.37 -1.64
CA LYS A 212 14.18 -2.29 -1.50
C LYS A 212 14.35 -1.48 -2.78
N ALA A 213 14.36 -2.13 -3.93
CA ALA A 213 14.44 -1.48 -5.23
C ALA A 213 13.18 -0.63 -5.52
N ASP A 214 12.01 -1.16 -5.20
CA ASP A 214 10.71 -0.50 -5.36
C ASP A 214 10.60 0.73 -4.47
N LEU A 215 10.90 0.60 -3.19
CA LEU A 215 10.89 1.72 -2.25
C LEU A 215 11.90 2.81 -2.65
N ALA A 216 13.08 2.45 -3.12
CA ALA A 216 14.05 3.41 -3.65
C ALA A 216 13.52 4.13 -4.90
N GLY A 217 12.82 3.42 -5.79
CA GLY A 217 12.13 4.00 -6.95
C GLY A 217 11.04 4.99 -6.55
N PHE A 218 10.21 4.59 -5.56
CA PHE A 218 9.18 5.43 -4.97
C PHE A 218 9.75 6.73 -4.40
N LEU A 219 10.75 6.65 -3.52
CA LEU A 219 11.38 7.82 -2.90
C LEU A 219 11.97 8.77 -3.95
N ARG A 220 12.66 8.22 -4.96
CA ARG A 220 13.21 9.01 -6.06
C ARG A 220 12.14 9.75 -6.86
N ALA A 221 10.99 9.13 -7.12
CA ALA A 221 9.88 9.79 -7.79
C ALA A 221 9.29 10.90 -6.92
N ARG A 222 9.00 10.62 -5.65
CA ARG A 222 8.44 11.60 -4.70
C ARG A 222 9.36 12.79 -4.48
N SER A 223 10.68 12.57 -4.38
CA SER A 223 11.64 13.67 -4.19
C SER A 223 11.64 14.70 -5.33
N GLN A 224 11.24 14.30 -6.53
CA GLN A 224 11.11 15.19 -7.69
C GLN A 224 9.79 15.96 -7.72
N GLU A 225 8.71 15.33 -7.26
CA GLU A 225 7.34 15.83 -7.34
C GLU A 225 6.98 16.75 -6.17
N MET A 226 7.57 16.53 -5.01
CA MET A 226 7.28 17.32 -3.81
C MET A 226 7.83 18.75 -3.91
N LYS A 227 7.05 19.71 -3.42
CA LYS A 227 7.52 21.06 -3.12
C LYS A 227 8.61 21.01 -2.04
N LYS A 228 9.47 22.01 -1.99
CA LYS A 228 10.51 22.11 -0.96
C LYS A 228 9.88 22.21 0.44
N GLY A 229 10.28 21.33 1.34
CA GLY A 229 9.71 21.24 2.68
C GLY A 229 8.32 20.58 2.70
N GLY A 230 7.90 19.96 1.61
CA GLY A 230 6.75 19.10 1.59
C GLY A 230 7.04 17.81 2.37
N SER A 231 5.98 17.18 2.88
CA SER A 231 6.10 16.00 3.74
C SER A 231 5.25 14.86 3.21
N MET A 232 5.51 13.65 3.67
CA MET A 232 4.69 12.49 3.40
C MET A 232 4.48 11.63 4.63
N PHE A 233 3.30 11.04 4.73
CA PHE A 233 2.93 10.07 5.75
C PHE A 233 2.66 8.73 5.09
N LEU A 234 3.41 7.71 5.49
CA LEU A 234 3.43 6.41 4.88
C LEU A 234 3.10 5.32 5.90
N VAL A 235 2.17 4.44 5.55
CA VAL A 235 1.81 3.26 6.34
C VAL A 235 1.84 2.04 5.42
N CYS A 236 2.65 1.05 5.73
CA CYS A 236 2.61 -0.24 5.02
C CYS A 236 2.63 -1.41 6.00
N LEU A 237 2.27 -2.60 5.55
CA LEU A 237 2.50 -3.80 6.35
C LEU A 237 3.95 -3.83 6.78
N GLY A 238 4.19 -4.30 8.00
CA GLY A 238 5.52 -4.46 8.56
C GLY A 238 5.61 -5.75 9.36
N ARG A 239 6.82 -6.15 9.68
CA ARG A 239 7.09 -7.27 10.57
C ARG A 239 8.04 -6.89 11.69
N THR A 240 7.95 -7.62 12.79
CA THR A 240 8.85 -7.47 13.94
C THR A 240 10.06 -8.41 13.83
N SER A 241 9.95 -9.50 13.08
CA SER A 241 11.02 -10.43 12.81
C SER A 241 12.10 -9.82 11.91
N VAL A 242 13.35 -10.17 12.14
CA VAL A 242 14.49 -9.82 11.26
C VAL A 242 14.57 -10.75 10.05
N ASP A 243 14.02 -11.96 10.17
CA ASP A 243 13.99 -12.95 9.08
C ASP A 243 13.02 -12.51 7.98
N PRO A 244 13.47 -12.30 6.73
CA PRO A 244 12.58 -11.93 5.63
C PRO A 244 11.61 -13.04 5.22
N ALA A 245 11.84 -14.29 5.57
CA ALA A 245 10.91 -15.39 5.36
C ALA A 245 9.76 -15.40 6.38
N ASP A 246 9.90 -14.74 7.53
CA ASP A 246 8.82 -14.56 8.51
C ASP A 246 8.05 -13.26 8.21
N GLN A 247 6.91 -13.38 7.57
CA GLN A 247 6.07 -12.24 7.17
C GLN A 247 4.99 -11.86 8.20
N GLY A 248 5.10 -12.38 9.44
CA GLY A 248 4.19 -12.05 10.53
C GLY A 248 2.72 -12.31 10.20
N GLY A 249 1.83 -11.35 10.47
CA GLY A 249 0.40 -11.48 10.19
C GLY A 249 0.07 -11.73 8.71
N ALA A 250 0.82 -11.13 7.78
CA ALA A 250 0.68 -11.45 6.36
C ALA A 250 1.07 -12.91 6.06
N GLY A 251 2.03 -13.44 6.81
CA GLY A 251 2.42 -14.86 6.75
C GLY A 251 1.29 -15.78 7.19
N ILE A 252 0.60 -15.46 8.28
CA ILE A 252 -0.57 -16.22 8.74
C ILE A 252 -1.70 -16.14 7.71
N LEU A 253 -1.99 -14.96 7.17
CA LEU A 253 -3.05 -14.75 6.20
C LEU A 253 -2.79 -15.54 4.89
N PHE A 254 -1.66 -15.27 4.24
CA PHE A 254 -1.36 -15.78 2.90
C PHE A 254 -0.49 -17.05 2.91
N GLY A 255 0.41 -17.18 3.87
CA GLY A 255 1.39 -18.28 3.92
C GLY A 255 0.92 -19.51 4.67
N THR A 256 -0.23 -19.44 5.36
CA THR A 256 -0.83 -20.59 6.05
C THR A 256 -2.21 -20.89 5.47
N HIS A 257 -3.25 -20.16 5.87
CA HIS A 257 -4.63 -20.51 5.51
C HIS A 257 -4.93 -20.41 4.01
N PHE A 258 -4.42 -19.37 3.35
CA PHE A 258 -4.57 -19.22 1.90
C PHE A 258 -3.73 -20.26 1.15
N GLN A 259 -2.48 -20.49 1.59
CA GLN A 259 -1.59 -21.53 1.06
C GLN A 259 -2.23 -22.92 1.15
N ASP A 260 -2.76 -23.28 2.32
CA ASP A 260 -3.41 -24.57 2.56
C ASP A 260 -4.58 -24.81 1.57
N ALA A 261 -5.34 -23.77 1.24
CA ALA A 261 -6.43 -23.89 0.26
C ALA A 261 -5.94 -24.17 -1.16
N TRP A 262 -4.76 -23.64 -1.55
CA TRP A 262 -4.10 -23.99 -2.81
C TRP A 262 -3.62 -25.42 -2.81
N ASP A 263 -3.09 -25.91 -1.71
CA ASP A 263 -2.62 -27.29 -1.56
C ASP A 263 -3.78 -28.28 -1.65
N ASP A 264 -4.96 -27.93 -1.16
CA ASP A 264 -6.17 -28.72 -1.35
C ASP A 264 -6.57 -28.87 -2.82
N LEU A 265 -6.45 -27.79 -3.61
CA LEU A 265 -6.73 -27.87 -5.06
C LEU A 265 -5.77 -28.81 -5.78
N VAL A 266 -4.52 -28.94 -5.29
CA VAL A 266 -3.52 -29.86 -5.86
C VAL A 266 -3.78 -31.31 -5.41
N GLN A 267 -4.06 -31.53 -4.12
CA GLN A 267 -4.11 -32.84 -3.50
C GLN A 267 -5.49 -33.49 -3.63
N GLU A 268 -6.54 -32.74 -3.31
CA GLU A 268 -7.92 -33.20 -3.41
C GLU A 268 -8.39 -33.08 -4.86
N GLN A 269 -8.87 -34.17 -5.45
CA GLN A 269 -9.42 -34.23 -6.80
C GLN A 269 -8.47 -33.82 -7.94
N ARG A 270 -7.24 -33.39 -7.65
CA ARG A 270 -6.25 -32.92 -8.64
C ARG A 270 -6.82 -31.86 -9.59
N LEU A 271 -7.50 -30.86 -9.04
CA LEU A 271 -8.13 -29.79 -9.80
C LEU A 271 -7.11 -28.93 -10.54
N ILE A 272 -5.90 -28.78 -9.97
CA ILE A 272 -4.76 -28.11 -10.59
C ILE A 272 -3.49 -28.94 -10.41
N GLY A 273 -2.50 -28.74 -11.29
CA GLY A 273 -1.15 -29.28 -11.12
C GLY A 273 -0.30 -28.41 -10.21
N GLU A 274 0.77 -28.98 -9.63
CA GLU A 274 1.76 -28.27 -8.83
C GLU A 274 2.33 -27.06 -9.56
N GLU A 275 2.61 -27.19 -10.87
CA GLU A 275 3.11 -26.10 -11.71
C GLU A 275 2.17 -24.87 -11.72
N LYS A 276 0.86 -25.12 -11.69
CA LYS A 276 -0.13 -24.06 -11.67
C LYS A 276 -0.12 -23.33 -10.33
N ARG A 277 0.00 -24.05 -9.20
CA ARG A 277 0.17 -23.47 -7.87
C ARG A 277 1.47 -22.66 -7.78
N ASP A 278 2.60 -23.30 -8.13
CA ASP A 278 3.94 -22.70 -7.99
C ASP A 278 4.16 -21.51 -8.94
N GLY A 279 3.38 -21.43 -10.01
CA GLY A 279 3.36 -20.28 -10.92
C GLY A 279 2.63 -19.06 -10.35
N PHE A 280 1.91 -19.21 -9.22
CA PHE A 280 1.25 -18.12 -8.51
C PHE A 280 2.05 -17.74 -7.28
N ASN A 281 2.28 -16.45 -7.09
CA ASN A 281 2.90 -15.93 -5.87
C ASN A 281 2.27 -14.57 -5.54
N ILE A 282 1.94 -14.35 -4.27
CA ILE A 282 1.41 -13.07 -3.78
C ILE A 282 2.55 -12.04 -3.79
N PRO A 283 2.42 -10.92 -4.53
CA PRO A 283 3.47 -9.89 -4.64
C PRO A 283 3.41 -8.90 -3.48
N VAL A 284 3.47 -9.41 -2.25
CA VAL A 284 3.45 -8.64 -1.01
C VAL A 284 4.73 -8.90 -0.24
N TYR A 285 5.30 -7.85 0.36
CA TYR A 285 6.42 -7.94 1.27
C TYR A 285 6.21 -7.00 2.46
N ALA A 286 6.21 -7.56 3.66
CA ALA A 286 6.18 -6.80 4.90
C ALA A 286 7.63 -6.52 5.35
N PRO A 287 8.17 -5.30 5.18
CA PRO A 287 9.52 -4.98 5.60
C PRO A 287 9.67 -4.96 7.12
N SER A 288 10.88 -5.22 7.61
CA SER A 288 11.24 -4.80 8.95
C SER A 288 11.49 -3.29 9.01
N LEU A 289 11.41 -2.71 10.20
CA LEU A 289 11.71 -1.29 10.42
C LEU A 289 13.11 -0.92 9.90
N GLN A 290 14.07 -1.80 10.13
CA GLN A 290 15.47 -1.58 9.72
C GLN A 290 15.61 -1.56 8.20
N GLU A 291 14.98 -2.49 7.48
CA GLU A 291 15.00 -2.52 6.02
C GLU A 291 14.41 -1.26 5.40
N PHE A 292 13.29 -0.78 5.94
CA PHE A 292 12.67 0.47 5.50
C PHE A 292 13.60 1.66 5.73
N LYS A 293 14.18 1.77 6.95
CA LYS A 293 15.12 2.82 7.33
C LYS A 293 16.36 2.88 6.42
N GLU A 294 16.95 1.72 6.14
CA GLU A 294 18.13 1.60 5.28
C GLU A 294 17.89 2.21 3.90
N VAL A 295 16.74 1.96 3.28
CA VAL A 295 16.41 2.50 1.97
C VAL A 295 16.23 4.01 2.03
N VAL A 296 15.51 4.54 3.03
CA VAL A 296 15.31 5.99 3.19
C VAL A 296 16.64 6.72 3.42
N VAL A 297 17.50 6.16 4.28
CA VAL A 297 18.83 6.75 4.56
C VAL A 297 19.74 6.68 3.33
N ALA A 298 19.67 5.59 2.56
CA ALA A 298 20.47 5.44 1.34
C ALA A 298 20.03 6.40 0.23
N ASP A 299 18.73 6.67 0.08
CA ASP A 299 18.18 7.66 -0.84
C ASP A 299 18.68 9.07 -0.51
N GLY A 300 18.63 9.44 0.76
CA GLY A 300 19.18 10.69 1.29
C GLY A 300 18.46 11.97 0.84
N SER A 301 17.28 11.86 0.23
CA SER A 301 16.47 13.01 -0.18
C SER A 301 15.53 13.49 0.93
N PHE A 302 15.31 12.68 1.96
CA PHE A 302 14.34 12.93 3.01
C PHE A 302 14.96 12.89 4.40
N THR A 303 14.47 13.74 5.30
CA THR A 303 14.63 13.56 6.75
C THR A 303 13.57 12.57 7.22
N ILE A 304 13.93 11.72 8.17
CA ILE A 304 13.01 10.86 8.89
C ILE A 304 12.55 11.63 10.13
N ASP A 305 11.32 12.13 10.10
CA ASP A 305 10.72 12.86 11.22
C ASP A 305 10.12 11.90 12.25
N MET A 306 9.58 10.78 11.76
CA MET A 306 9.09 9.67 12.54
C MET A 306 9.26 8.36 11.77
N LEU A 307 9.64 7.30 12.47
CA LEU A 307 9.69 5.94 11.93
C LEU A 307 9.50 4.94 13.06
N GLN A 308 8.43 4.18 13.01
CA GLN A 308 8.12 3.20 14.06
C GLN A 308 7.31 2.01 13.55
N VAL A 309 7.29 0.94 14.33
CA VAL A 309 6.38 -0.18 14.14
C VAL A 309 5.14 0.07 15.00
N PHE A 310 3.97 0.01 14.38
CA PHE A 310 2.68 0.15 15.02
C PHE A 310 1.93 -1.19 15.02
N LYS A 311 1.38 -1.59 16.17
CA LYS A 311 0.54 -2.79 16.26
C LYS A 311 -0.88 -2.43 15.81
N GLY A 312 -1.26 -2.87 14.61
CA GLY A 312 -2.57 -2.57 14.03
C GLY A 312 -3.70 -3.45 14.57
N GLY A 313 -3.39 -4.68 14.96
CA GLY A 313 -4.40 -5.65 15.41
C GLY A 313 -4.85 -6.62 14.32
N SER A 314 -5.97 -7.29 14.54
CA SER A 314 -6.52 -8.25 13.57
C SER A 314 -7.09 -7.55 12.32
N PRO A 315 -6.82 -8.07 11.12
CA PRO A 315 -7.47 -7.62 9.90
C PRO A 315 -8.93 -8.13 9.76
N LEU A 316 -9.35 -9.04 10.62
CA LEU A 316 -10.71 -9.58 10.58
C LEU A 316 -11.67 -8.66 11.34
N VAL A 317 -12.78 -8.36 10.70
CA VAL A 317 -13.89 -7.59 11.28
C VAL A 317 -15.08 -8.53 11.38
N VAL A 318 -15.35 -8.99 12.60
CA VAL A 318 -16.44 -9.91 12.90
C VAL A 318 -17.31 -9.33 14.00
N SER A 319 -18.62 -9.50 13.88
CA SER A 319 -19.60 -9.03 14.87
C SER A 319 -19.83 -10.08 15.96
N ARG A 320 -19.72 -11.35 15.59
CA ARG A 320 -19.90 -12.51 16.46
C ARG A 320 -18.64 -13.40 16.40
N PRO A 321 -17.60 -13.06 17.19
CA PRO A 321 -16.34 -13.81 17.19
C PRO A 321 -16.48 -15.27 17.65
N GLU A 322 -17.59 -15.59 18.32
CA GLU A 322 -17.96 -16.94 18.73
C GLU A 322 -18.62 -17.77 17.60
N ASP A 323 -18.99 -17.14 16.48
CA ASP A 323 -19.52 -17.81 15.29
C ASP A 323 -18.38 -18.14 14.29
N PRO A 324 -17.92 -19.40 14.22
CA PRO A 324 -16.82 -19.76 13.32
C PRO A 324 -17.13 -19.48 11.84
N SER A 325 -18.38 -19.59 11.41
CA SER A 325 -18.77 -19.33 10.03
C SER A 325 -18.65 -17.85 9.67
N GLU A 326 -18.90 -16.93 10.60
CA GLU A 326 -18.65 -15.50 10.38
C GLU A 326 -17.16 -15.22 10.25
N VAL A 327 -16.32 -15.86 11.08
CA VAL A 327 -14.86 -15.74 11.00
C VAL A 327 -14.34 -16.29 9.65
N GLY A 328 -14.85 -17.45 9.23
CA GLY A 328 -14.51 -18.05 7.93
C GLY A 328 -14.80 -17.11 6.76
N ARG A 329 -16.03 -16.58 6.71
CA ARG A 329 -16.43 -15.60 5.66
C ARG A 329 -15.58 -14.31 5.71
N ALA A 330 -15.33 -13.78 6.90
CA ALA A 330 -14.50 -12.57 7.04
C ALA A 330 -13.09 -12.80 6.50
N MET A 331 -12.49 -13.97 6.75
CA MET A 331 -11.19 -14.35 6.24
C MET A 331 -11.19 -14.48 4.70
N ALA A 332 -12.16 -15.22 4.15
CA ALA A 332 -12.28 -15.42 2.71
C ALA A 332 -12.51 -14.10 1.97
N ASN A 333 -13.41 -13.24 2.47
CA ASN A 333 -13.68 -11.94 1.89
C ASN A 333 -12.48 -10.98 2.01
N SER A 334 -11.76 -11.00 3.13
CA SER A 334 -10.52 -10.22 3.29
C SER A 334 -9.47 -10.62 2.25
N CYS A 335 -9.21 -11.93 2.07
CA CYS A 335 -8.30 -12.42 1.04
C CYS A 335 -8.80 -12.08 -0.37
N ARG A 336 -10.08 -12.28 -0.65
CA ARG A 336 -10.67 -12.09 -1.97
C ARG A 336 -10.69 -10.62 -2.40
N SER A 337 -10.94 -9.70 -1.48
CA SER A 337 -10.98 -8.27 -1.77
C SER A 337 -9.63 -7.70 -2.23
N VAL A 338 -8.53 -8.30 -1.78
CA VAL A 338 -7.17 -7.82 -2.08
C VAL A 338 -6.41 -8.69 -3.09
N ALA A 339 -6.65 -10.01 -3.14
CA ALA A 339 -5.96 -10.94 -4.02
C ALA A 339 -6.86 -11.55 -5.12
N GLY A 340 -8.18 -11.33 -5.05
CA GLY A 340 -9.15 -11.98 -5.93
C GLY A 340 -8.87 -11.74 -7.40
N VAL A 341 -8.58 -10.51 -7.80
CA VAL A 341 -8.28 -10.17 -9.21
C VAL A 341 -7.05 -10.94 -9.74
N LEU A 342 -6.02 -11.13 -8.90
CA LEU A 342 -4.83 -11.91 -9.27
C LEU A 342 -5.16 -13.40 -9.39
N VAL A 343 -5.96 -13.92 -8.47
CA VAL A 343 -6.40 -15.33 -8.46
C VAL A 343 -7.30 -15.62 -9.66
N ASP A 344 -8.30 -14.77 -9.91
CA ASP A 344 -9.20 -14.88 -11.06
C ASP A 344 -8.43 -14.91 -12.39
N ALA A 345 -7.43 -14.03 -12.53
CA ALA A 345 -6.57 -13.98 -13.71
C ALA A 345 -5.67 -15.22 -13.87
N HIS A 346 -5.29 -15.86 -12.76
CA HIS A 346 -4.41 -17.03 -12.79
C HIS A 346 -5.18 -18.36 -12.94
N LEU A 347 -6.26 -18.54 -12.18
CA LEU A 347 -7.04 -19.78 -12.14
C LEU A 347 -8.25 -19.79 -13.08
N GLY A 348 -8.83 -18.62 -13.39
CA GLY A 348 -10.17 -18.46 -13.94
C GLY A 348 -11.26 -18.53 -12.87
N ASP A 349 -12.43 -18.00 -13.19
CA ASP A 349 -13.50 -17.72 -12.20
C ASP A 349 -13.95 -18.96 -11.41
N GLY A 350 -14.13 -20.12 -12.06
CA GLY A 350 -14.63 -21.32 -11.38
C GLY A 350 -13.67 -21.89 -10.33
N LEU A 351 -12.38 -21.98 -10.65
CA LEU A 351 -11.37 -22.47 -9.70
C LEU A 351 -11.04 -21.42 -8.63
N SER A 352 -11.14 -20.14 -8.96
CA SER A 352 -11.01 -19.06 -8.01
C SER A 352 -12.11 -19.12 -6.95
N GLU A 353 -13.35 -19.32 -7.36
CA GLU A 353 -14.48 -19.47 -6.42
C GLU A 353 -14.24 -20.66 -5.48
N GLU A 354 -13.85 -21.83 -6.03
CA GLU A 354 -13.56 -23.02 -5.23
C GLU A 354 -12.40 -22.78 -4.24
N LEU A 355 -11.36 -22.03 -4.65
CA LEU A 355 -10.26 -21.67 -3.76
C LEU A 355 -10.76 -20.86 -2.55
N PHE A 356 -11.56 -19.81 -2.77
CA PHE A 356 -12.05 -18.96 -1.69
C PHE A 356 -13.05 -19.68 -0.78
N LEU A 357 -13.86 -20.60 -1.29
CA LEU A 357 -14.68 -21.49 -0.47
C LEU A 357 -13.84 -22.39 0.45
N ARG A 358 -12.66 -22.86 -0.05
CA ARG A 358 -11.73 -23.63 0.79
C ARG A 358 -11.08 -22.76 1.86
N VAL A 359 -10.68 -21.52 1.51
CA VAL A 359 -10.20 -20.55 2.51
C VAL A 359 -11.23 -20.35 3.62
N GLU A 360 -12.51 -20.16 3.27
CA GLU A 360 -13.61 -20.00 4.22
C GLU A 360 -13.72 -21.20 5.17
N ARG A 361 -13.85 -22.42 4.61
CA ARG A 361 -13.98 -23.66 5.41
C ARG A 361 -12.79 -23.90 6.34
N ARG A 362 -11.56 -23.66 5.86
CA ARG A 362 -10.34 -23.79 6.67
C ARG A 362 -10.28 -22.76 7.79
N ALA A 363 -10.64 -21.52 7.50
CA ALA A 363 -10.68 -20.45 8.48
C ALA A 363 -11.78 -20.70 9.53
N GLU A 364 -12.94 -21.21 9.12
CA GLU A 364 -14.02 -21.63 10.04
C GLU A 364 -13.53 -22.71 11.02
N SER A 365 -12.82 -23.73 10.53
CA SER A 365 -12.30 -24.81 11.36
C SER A 365 -11.22 -24.36 12.36
N ARG A 366 -10.59 -23.21 12.14
CA ARG A 366 -9.52 -22.62 12.99
C ARG A 366 -9.86 -21.22 13.50
N ALA A 367 -11.15 -20.91 13.61
CA ALA A 367 -11.61 -19.56 13.92
C ALA A 367 -11.01 -18.99 15.21
N LYS A 368 -10.93 -19.78 16.27
CA LYS A 368 -10.32 -19.37 17.55
C LYS A 368 -8.84 -19.02 17.40
N GLU A 369 -8.06 -19.87 16.73
CA GLU A 369 -6.65 -19.67 16.48
C GLU A 369 -6.41 -18.39 15.65
N LEU A 370 -7.22 -18.17 14.61
CA LEU A 370 -7.15 -16.98 13.78
C LEU A 370 -7.39 -15.69 14.58
N LEU A 371 -8.43 -15.65 15.41
CA LEU A 371 -8.73 -14.48 16.21
C LEU A 371 -7.65 -14.15 17.23
N GLU A 372 -6.96 -15.16 17.76
CA GLU A 372 -5.89 -15.00 18.73
C GLU A 372 -4.56 -14.61 18.07
N GLN A 373 -4.21 -15.20 16.93
CA GLN A 373 -2.87 -15.12 16.35
C GLN A 373 -2.74 -14.13 15.20
N LEU A 374 -3.82 -13.91 14.42
CA LEU A 374 -3.76 -13.05 13.23
C LEU A 374 -3.71 -11.58 13.63
N GLN A 375 -2.49 -11.07 13.77
CA GLN A 375 -2.22 -9.68 14.16
C GLN A 375 -1.33 -9.01 13.11
N PHE A 376 -1.74 -7.84 12.63
CA PHE A 376 -0.94 -7.05 11.72
C PHE A 376 -0.09 -6.02 12.47
N TYR A 377 1.12 -5.84 11.98
CA TYR A 377 2.01 -4.74 12.33
C TYR A 377 2.20 -3.85 11.10
N HIS A 378 2.41 -2.58 11.34
CA HIS A 378 2.63 -1.60 10.29
C HIS A 378 3.93 -0.84 10.52
N VAL A 379 4.70 -0.62 9.47
CA VAL A 379 5.73 0.42 9.46
C VAL A 379 5.05 1.73 9.16
N VAL A 380 5.19 2.70 10.08
CA VAL A 380 4.66 4.07 9.96
C VAL A 380 5.84 5.01 9.84
N ALA A 381 5.83 5.84 8.80
CA ALA A 381 6.89 6.80 8.54
C ALA A 381 6.34 8.19 8.21
N SER A 382 6.93 9.22 8.83
CA SER A 382 6.79 10.63 8.44
C SER A 382 8.12 11.10 7.87
N LEU A 383 8.11 11.57 6.64
CA LEU A 383 9.31 11.97 5.90
C LEU A 383 9.13 13.37 5.33
N THR A 384 10.14 14.23 5.49
CA THR A 384 10.14 15.59 4.92
C THR A 384 11.27 15.74 3.89
N LEU A 385 10.95 16.32 2.73
CA LEU A 385 11.93 16.55 1.67
C LEU A 385 12.99 17.55 2.09
N ILE A 386 14.27 17.15 2.02
CA ILE A 386 15.41 17.99 2.42
C ILE A 386 15.55 19.18 1.46
N GLN A 387 15.73 20.38 2.00
CA GLN A 387 16.01 21.57 1.20
C GLN A 387 17.44 21.48 0.63
N GLN A 388 17.62 21.77 -0.67
CA GLN A 388 18.89 21.59 -1.41
C GLN A 388 20.13 22.30 -0.78
N HIS A 389 19.94 23.26 0.13
CA HIS A 389 21.08 23.87 0.86
C HIS A 389 21.76 22.87 1.81
N GLY A 390 21.04 21.87 2.33
CA GLY A 390 21.59 20.82 3.19
C GLY A 390 22.37 19.75 2.42
N VAL A 391 21.93 19.39 1.22
CA VAL A 391 22.55 18.31 0.41
C VAL A 391 23.97 18.67 -0.02
N LYS A 392 24.24 19.93 -0.41
CA LYS A 392 25.60 20.39 -0.74
C LYS A 392 26.51 20.37 0.50
N LYS A 393 25.98 20.72 1.66
CA LYS A 393 26.74 20.72 2.93
C LYS A 393 27.03 19.30 3.40
N MET A 394 26.07 18.37 3.32
CA MET A 394 26.29 16.96 3.65
C MET A 394 27.24 16.24 2.67
N LYS A 395 27.12 16.49 1.38
CA LYS A 395 28.08 15.95 0.38
C LYS A 395 29.48 16.50 0.60
N LYS A 396 29.62 17.77 0.99
CA LYS A 396 30.90 18.38 1.33
C LYS A 396 31.47 17.77 2.60
N MET A 397 30.67 17.61 3.67
CA MET A 397 31.11 16.94 4.90
C MET A 397 31.49 15.47 4.68
N LYS A 398 30.70 14.69 3.90
CA LYS A 398 31.08 13.31 3.56
C LYS A 398 32.39 13.23 2.76
N LYS A 399 32.63 14.21 1.88
CA LYS A 399 33.88 14.28 1.12
C LYS A 399 35.07 14.65 2.02
N GLU A 400 34.85 15.54 2.97
CA GLU A 400 35.88 15.95 3.95
C GLU A 400 36.20 14.81 4.94
N ILE A 401 35.18 14.05 5.41
CA ILE A 401 35.37 12.88 6.27
C ILE A 401 36.11 11.76 5.52
N ASN A 402 35.73 11.46 4.28
CA ASN A 402 36.43 10.44 3.49
C ASN A 402 37.88 10.86 3.12
N GLN A 403 38.14 12.14 2.98
CA GLN A 403 39.50 12.64 2.72
C GLN A 403 40.38 12.62 3.97
N SER A 404 39.81 12.78 5.19
CA SER A 404 40.56 12.64 6.45
C SER A 404 40.91 11.18 6.74
N ILE A 405 40.02 10.22 6.37
CA ILE A 405 40.27 8.77 6.55
C ILE A 405 41.34 8.23 5.58
N ILE A 406 41.54 8.88 4.44
CA ILE A 406 42.57 8.45 3.44
C ILE A 406 43.95 9.04 3.78
N ASN A 407 44.00 10.06 4.62
CA ASN A 407 45.23 10.75 4.99
C ASN A 407 45.78 10.33 6.37
N GLU A 408 45.10 9.44 7.08
CA GLU A 408 45.59 8.65 8.23
C GLU A 408 46.00 7.23 7.79
#